data_2ab7689868970ecde11682fc8f1c2920
#
_entry.id   2ab7689868970ecde11682fc8f1c2920
#
_cell.length_a   1.000
_cell.length_b   1.000
_cell.length_c   1.000
_cell.angle_alpha   90.00
_cell.angle_beta   90.00
_cell.angle_gamma   90.00
#
_symmetry.space_group_name_H-M   'P 1'
#
loop_
_entity.id
_entity.type
_entity.pdbx_description
1 polymer ?
#
loop_
_entity_poly.entity_id
_entity_poly.type
_entity_poly.pdbx_seq_one_letter_code
_entity_poly.pdbx_strand_id
1 'polypeptide(L)'
;AAAMAIILTNFVVNLRYFVMSTCVLNQIDDSNTPLNILAAHVTVDESFAMFSLSEDSSIWTYLGISITSWLSWCLGAAIGVFLLDLLPVIVTNSFNISLYALFVAILTPAIKESKQIALLVLITAVLNIVLSQFLGNWSLIVSTLVGAGIGMYIVDDEYLLSGDD
;
A
#
# COMPACT_ATOMS: atom_id res chain seq x y z
N ALA A 1 -6.87 23.67 15.92
CA ALA A 1 -5.55 23.10 15.58
C ALA A 1 -5.60 21.57 15.40
N ALA A 2 -6.19 20.81 16.34
CA ALA A 2 -6.21 19.34 16.26
C ALA A 2 -6.99 18.79 15.05
N ALA A 3 -8.17 19.32 14.74
CA ALA A 3 -8.98 18.88 13.60
C ALA A 3 -8.28 19.09 12.26
N MET A 4 -7.61 20.22 12.06
CA MET A 4 -6.86 20.50 10.84
C MET A 4 -5.68 19.54 10.68
N ALA A 5 -4.98 19.22 11.77
CA ALA A 5 -3.89 18.25 11.74
C ALA A 5 -4.40 16.83 11.36
N ILE A 6 -5.53 16.41 11.90
CA ILE A 6 -6.16 15.12 11.56
C ILE A 6 -6.56 15.08 10.09
N ILE A 7 -7.21 16.12 9.57
CA ILE A 7 -7.63 16.21 8.16
C ILE A 7 -6.40 16.16 7.26
N LEU A 8 -5.37 16.94 7.55
CA LEU A 8 -4.15 16.98 6.74
C LEU A 8 -3.40 15.65 6.75
N THR A 9 -3.25 15.04 7.93
CA THR A 9 -2.60 13.72 8.04
C THR A 9 -3.38 12.67 7.27
N ASN A 10 -4.72 12.65 7.40
CA ASN A 10 -5.56 11.70 6.68
C ASN A 10 -5.47 11.93 5.15
N PHE A 11 -5.47 13.18 4.71
CA PHE A 11 -5.30 13.51 3.30
C PHE A 11 -3.94 13.01 2.76
N VAL A 12 -2.84 13.29 3.45
CA VAL A 12 -1.50 12.88 3.02
C VAL A 12 -1.35 11.36 3.01
N VAL A 13 -1.86 10.66 4.02
CA VAL A 13 -1.83 9.19 4.04
C VAL A 13 -2.64 8.59 2.89
N ASN A 14 -3.75 9.21 2.51
CA ASN A 14 -4.60 8.74 1.41
C ASN A 14 -4.06 9.11 0.02
N LEU A 15 -3.08 10.00 -0.11
CA LEU A 15 -2.41 10.27 -1.40
C LEU A 15 -1.80 9.00 -2.03
N ARG A 16 -1.44 8.02 -1.23
CA ARG A 16 -0.95 6.72 -1.74
C ARG A 16 -1.96 6.03 -2.65
N TYR A 17 -3.26 6.11 -2.34
CA TYR A 17 -4.30 5.50 -3.19
C TYR A 17 -4.39 6.19 -4.55
N PHE A 18 -4.16 7.49 -4.60
CA PHE A 18 -4.08 8.22 -5.86
C PHE A 18 -2.91 7.72 -6.72
N VAL A 19 -1.73 7.56 -6.12
CA VAL A 19 -0.55 7.04 -6.83
C VAL A 19 -0.78 5.61 -7.31
N MET A 20 -1.26 4.72 -6.42
CA MET A 20 -1.55 3.33 -6.77
C MET A 20 -2.58 3.21 -7.88
N SER A 21 -3.68 3.97 -7.81
CA SER A 21 -4.71 3.99 -8.86
C SER A 21 -4.13 4.43 -10.21
N THR A 22 -3.27 5.45 -10.20
CA THR A 22 -2.63 5.94 -11.43
C THR A 22 -1.70 4.89 -12.02
N CYS A 23 -0.89 4.21 -11.20
CA CYS A 23 -0.03 3.12 -11.65
C CYS A 23 -0.83 1.98 -12.28
N VAL A 24 -1.89 1.53 -11.61
CA VAL A 24 -2.76 0.46 -12.13
C VAL A 24 -3.42 0.86 -13.44
N LEU A 25 -3.98 2.07 -13.53
CA LEU A 25 -4.64 2.53 -14.75
C LEU A 25 -3.68 2.67 -15.94
N ASN A 26 -2.40 2.88 -15.68
CA ASN A 26 -1.37 2.89 -16.73
C ASN A 26 -0.98 1.48 -17.21
N GLN A 27 -1.20 0.45 -16.40
CA GLN A 27 -0.97 -0.96 -16.76
C GLN A 27 -2.17 -1.57 -17.51
N ILE A 28 -3.36 -0.97 -17.39
CA ILE A 28 -4.58 -1.48 -18.00
C ILE A 28 -4.71 -0.94 -19.43
N ASP A 29 -4.80 -1.84 -20.40
CA ASP A 29 -4.94 -1.50 -21.83
C ASP A 29 -6.34 -0.98 -22.21
N ASP A 30 -7.35 -1.21 -21.40
CA ASP A 30 -8.74 -0.85 -21.66
C ASP A 30 -9.07 0.60 -21.26
N SER A 31 -9.42 1.43 -22.23
CA SER A 31 -9.76 2.85 -22.01
C SER A 31 -11.26 3.10 -21.76
N ASN A 32 -11.91 2.29 -20.92
CA ASN A 32 -13.32 2.50 -20.59
C ASN A 32 -13.44 3.37 -19.32
N THR A 33 -13.70 4.66 -19.50
CA THR A 33 -13.75 5.66 -18.41
C THR A 33 -14.59 5.26 -17.19
N PRO A 34 -15.83 4.75 -17.29
CA PRO A 34 -16.59 4.35 -16.11
C PRO A 34 -15.98 3.16 -15.35
N LEU A 35 -15.37 2.20 -16.06
CA LEU A 35 -14.68 1.08 -15.43
C LEU A 35 -13.39 1.54 -14.73
N ASN A 36 -12.66 2.49 -15.33
CA ASN A 36 -11.46 3.06 -14.76
C ASN A 36 -11.78 3.84 -13.46
N ILE A 37 -12.88 4.59 -13.42
CA ILE A 37 -13.33 5.27 -12.20
C ILE A 37 -13.68 4.24 -11.11
N LEU A 38 -14.38 3.17 -11.46
CA LEU A 38 -14.69 2.09 -10.53
C LEU A 38 -13.41 1.41 -10.01
N ALA A 39 -12.49 1.09 -10.91
CA ALA A 39 -11.19 0.51 -10.58
C ALA A 39 -10.42 1.37 -9.58
N ALA A 40 -10.31 2.67 -9.86
CA ALA A 40 -9.65 3.62 -8.97
C ALA A 40 -10.32 3.71 -7.59
N HIS A 41 -11.66 3.59 -7.53
CA HIS A 41 -12.41 3.66 -6.27
C HIS A 41 -12.23 2.43 -5.38
N VAL A 42 -12.10 1.24 -5.97
CA VAL A 42 -11.97 -0.02 -5.22
C VAL A 42 -10.52 -0.45 -4.99
N THR A 43 -9.55 0.39 -5.35
CA THR A 43 -8.13 0.13 -5.13
C THR A 43 -7.82 0.02 -3.63
N VAL A 44 -7.20 -1.08 -3.24
CA VAL A 44 -6.64 -1.33 -1.90
C VAL A 44 -5.21 -1.85 -2.03
N ASP A 45 -4.44 -1.81 -0.95
CA ASP A 45 -3.01 -2.19 -0.96
C ASP A 45 -2.80 -3.61 -1.49
N GLU A 46 -3.66 -4.55 -1.09
CA GLU A 46 -3.61 -5.96 -1.49
C GLU A 46 -3.91 -6.14 -2.97
N SER A 47 -4.93 -5.43 -3.49
CA SER A 47 -5.29 -5.53 -4.91
C SER A 47 -4.20 -4.94 -5.80
N PHE A 48 -3.60 -3.84 -5.38
CA PHE A 48 -2.46 -3.25 -6.07
C PHE A 48 -1.27 -4.21 -6.13
N ALA A 49 -0.89 -4.78 -4.96
CA ALA A 49 0.23 -5.71 -4.87
C ALA A 49 0.02 -6.98 -5.73
N MET A 50 -1.18 -7.56 -5.67
CA MET A 50 -1.52 -8.74 -6.47
C MET A 50 -1.52 -8.46 -7.97
N PHE A 51 -2.08 -7.34 -8.38
CA PHE A 51 -2.15 -6.97 -9.80
C PHE A 51 -0.78 -6.59 -10.36
N SER A 52 0.06 -5.91 -9.59
CA SER A 52 1.44 -5.57 -10.00
C SER A 52 2.34 -6.78 -10.21
N LEU A 53 1.99 -7.94 -9.64
CA LEU A 53 2.67 -9.22 -9.84
C LEU A 53 1.99 -10.09 -10.92
N SER A 54 0.91 -9.60 -11.52
CA SER A 54 0.16 -10.31 -12.56
C SER A 54 0.69 -9.91 -13.94
N GLU A 55 0.82 -10.88 -14.82
CA GLU A 55 1.13 -10.66 -16.25
C GLU A 55 -0.11 -10.19 -17.04
N ASP A 56 -1.29 -10.15 -16.41
CA ASP A 56 -2.56 -9.83 -17.05
C ASP A 56 -2.89 -8.34 -16.85
N SER A 57 -2.98 -7.58 -17.93
CA SER A 57 -3.35 -6.15 -17.96
C SER A 57 -4.87 -5.91 -18.12
N SER A 58 -5.71 -6.93 -17.93
CA SER A 58 -7.17 -6.81 -18.05
C SER A 58 -7.80 -6.06 -16.89
N ILE A 59 -8.65 -5.06 -17.20
CA ILE A 59 -9.44 -4.35 -16.20
C ILE A 59 -10.38 -5.29 -15.42
N TRP A 60 -10.86 -6.35 -16.04
CA TRP A 60 -11.75 -7.31 -15.39
C TRP A 60 -11.04 -8.14 -14.33
N THR A 61 -9.80 -8.53 -14.59
CA THR A 61 -8.93 -9.21 -13.61
C THR A 61 -8.67 -8.30 -12.42
N TYR A 62 -8.31 -7.03 -12.68
CA TYR A 62 -8.11 -6.06 -11.61
C TYR A 62 -9.36 -5.83 -10.77
N LEU A 63 -10.51 -5.61 -11.40
CA LEU A 63 -11.79 -5.43 -10.69
C LEU A 63 -12.17 -6.67 -9.87
N GLY A 64 -11.95 -7.87 -10.41
CA GLY A 64 -12.17 -9.12 -9.70
C GLY A 64 -11.36 -9.21 -8.41
N ILE A 65 -10.05 -8.94 -8.49
CA ILE A 65 -9.14 -8.91 -7.34
C ILE A 65 -9.59 -7.84 -6.33
N SER A 66 -9.83 -6.61 -6.80
CA SER A 66 -10.15 -5.47 -5.93
C SER A 66 -11.48 -5.63 -5.22
N ILE A 67 -12.54 -6.05 -5.92
CA ILE A 67 -13.86 -6.27 -5.33
C ILE A 67 -13.81 -7.41 -4.32
N THR A 68 -13.08 -8.49 -4.62
CA THR A 68 -12.91 -9.61 -3.69
C THR A 68 -12.17 -9.18 -2.44
N SER A 69 -11.10 -8.42 -2.57
CA SER A 69 -10.34 -7.87 -1.44
C SER A 69 -11.22 -6.95 -0.59
N TRP A 70 -11.94 -6.02 -1.22
CA TRP A 70 -12.84 -5.09 -0.55
C TRP A 70 -13.97 -5.80 0.21
N LEU A 71 -14.62 -6.80 -0.43
CA LEU A 71 -15.65 -7.62 0.22
C LEU A 71 -15.09 -8.42 1.40
N SER A 72 -13.87 -8.97 1.26
CA SER A 72 -13.19 -9.69 2.34
C SER A 72 -12.93 -8.78 3.55
N TRP A 73 -12.53 -7.55 3.32
CA TRP A 73 -12.37 -6.53 4.37
C TRP A 73 -13.70 -6.23 5.07
N CYS A 74 -14.76 -5.99 4.32
CA CYS A 74 -16.08 -5.71 4.88
C CYS A 74 -16.62 -6.88 5.70
N LEU A 75 -16.52 -8.11 5.15
CA LEU A 75 -16.94 -9.33 5.84
C LEU A 75 -16.07 -9.60 7.08
N GLY A 76 -14.76 -9.45 6.97
CA GLY A 76 -13.84 -9.60 8.09
C GLY A 76 -14.14 -8.62 9.22
N ALA A 77 -14.42 -7.36 8.90
CA ALA A 77 -14.81 -6.37 9.88
C ALA A 77 -16.15 -6.71 10.56
N ALA A 78 -17.16 -7.11 9.78
CA ALA A 78 -18.45 -7.51 10.31
C ALA A 78 -18.32 -8.73 11.25
N ILE A 79 -17.61 -9.77 10.81
CA ILE A 79 -17.37 -10.98 11.62
C ILE A 79 -16.55 -10.62 12.87
N GLY A 80 -15.54 -9.76 12.73
CA GLY A 80 -14.70 -9.31 13.84
C GLY A 80 -15.49 -8.65 14.95
N VAL A 81 -16.46 -7.79 14.63
CA VAL A 81 -17.33 -7.16 15.62
C VAL A 81 -18.13 -8.19 16.43
N PHE A 82 -18.65 -9.23 15.78
CA PHE A 82 -19.42 -10.26 16.47
C PHE A 82 -18.55 -11.25 17.27
N LEU A 83 -17.33 -11.52 16.80
CA LEU A 83 -16.43 -12.48 17.44
C LEU A 83 -15.54 -11.85 18.52
N LEU A 84 -15.37 -10.54 18.54
CA LEU A 84 -14.42 -9.87 19.42
C LEU A 84 -14.65 -10.20 20.91
N ASP A 85 -15.92 -10.24 21.33
CA ASP A 85 -16.31 -10.54 22.71
C ASP A 85 -16.15 -12.01 23.08
N LEU A 86 -16.03 -12.91 22.09
CA LEU A 86 -15.86 -14.35 22.28
C LEU A 86 -14.39 -14.77 22.31
N LEU A 87 -13.48 -13.89 21.86
CA LEU A 87 -12.06 -14.22 21.71
C LEU A 87 -11.29 -13.95 23.00
N PRO A 88 -10.37 -14.83 23.40
CA PRO A 88 -9.44 -14.56 24.49
C PRO A 88 -8.58 -13.32 24.19
N VAL A 89 -8.26 -12.56 25.24
CA VAL A 89 -7.45 -11.31 25.14
C VAL A 89 -6.11 -11.54 24.42
N ILE A 90 -5.53 -12.74 24.56
CA ILE A 90 -4.25 -13.10 23.91
C ILE A 90 -4.39 -13.10 22.37
N VAL A 91 -5.54 -13.58 21.85
CA VAL A 91 -5.84 -13.61 20.41
C VAL A 91 -6.10 -12.18 19.88
N THR A 92 -6.88 -11.41 20.63
CA THR A 92 -7.16 -10.00 20.26
C THR A 92 -5.89 -9.17 20.22
N ASN A 93 -4.97 -9.35 21.16
CA ASN A 93 -3.68 -8.67 21.14
C ASN A 93 -2.80 -9.09 19.95
N SER A 94 -2.94 -10.36 19.49
CA SER A 94 -2.21 -10.85 18.32
C SER A 94 -2.66 -10.18 17.01
N PHE A 95 -3.92 -9.77 16.91
CA PHE A 95 -4.42 -9.05 15.73
C PHE A 95 -3.73 -7.69 15.52
N ASN A 96 -3.29 -7.03 16.58
CA ASN A 96 -2.51 -5.79 16.44
C ASN A 96 -1.18 -6.01 15.71
N ILE A 97 -0.59 -7.20 15.82
CA ILE A 97 0.65 -7.57 15.16
C ILE A 97 0.39 -8.02 13.72
N SER A 98 -0.78 -8.59 13.44
CA SER A 98 -1.15 -9.11 12.12
C SER A 98 -1.08 -8.05 11.03
N LEU A 99 -1.49 -6.81 11.31
CA LEU A 99 -1.43 -5.71 10.35
C LEU A 99 0.01 -5.41 9.93
N TYR A 100 0.94 -5.37 10.88
CA TYR A 100 2.36 -5.15 10.58
C TYR A 100 2.95 -6.34 9.79
N ALA A 101 2.57 -7.57 10.14
CA ALA A 101 2.98 -8.76 9.43
C ALA A 101 2.48 -8.77 7.98
N LEU A 102 1.25 -8.29 7.72
CA LEU A 102 0.70 -8.13 6.38
C LEU A 102 1.56 -7.18 5.54
N PHE A 103 1.90 -6.00 6.04
CA PHE A 103 2.74 -5.06 5.30
C PHE A 103 4.14 -5.62 5.02
N VAL A 104 4.73 -6.35 5.98
CA VAL A 104 6.01 -7.04 5.76
C VAL A 104 5.87 -8.12 4.69
N ALA A 105 4.77 -8.87 4.67
CA ALA A 105 4.52 -9.91 3.67
C ALA A 105 4.39 -9.32 2.26
N ILE A 106 3.68 -8.21 2.10
CA ILE A 106 3.54 -7.50 0.81
C ILE A 106 4.88 -6.94 0.33
N LEU A 107 5.70 -6.42 1.23
CA LEU A 107 7.00 -5.81 0.92
C LEU A 107 8.09 -6.86 0.61
N THR A 108 7.97 -8.07 1.16
CA THR A 108 8.99 -9.11 1.08
C THR A 108 9.35 -9.53 -0.35
N PRO A 109 8.41 -9.74 -1.30
CA PRO A 109 8.73 -10.06 -2.69
C PRO A 109 9.61 -8.98 -3.32
N ALA A 110 9.19 -7.72 -3.26
CA ALA A 110 9.93 -6.59 -3.83
C ALA A 110 11.37 -6.46 -3.28
N ILE A 111 11.56 -6.69 -1.97
CA ILE A 111 12.89 -6.69 -1.35
C ILE A 111 13.76 -7.85 -1.86
N LYS A 112 13.16 -9.03 -2.12
CA LYS A 112 13.90 -10.19 -2.60
C LYS A 112 14.33 -10.06 -4.06
N GLU A 113 13.52 -9.40 -4.87
CA GLU A 113 13.76 -9.20 -6.29
C GLU A 113 14.81 -8.13 -6.54
N SER A 114 14.81 -7.05 -5.77
CA SER A 114 15.74 -5.93 -5.98
C SER A 114 16.49 -5.52 -4.71
N LYS A 115 17.83 -5.55 -4.82
CA LYS A 115 18.73 -5.02 -3.78
C LYS A 115 18.59 -3.50 -3.61
N GLN A 116 18.23 -2.80 -4.68
CA GLN A 116 18.00 -1.35 -4.68
C GLN A 116 16.77 -1.01 -3.85
N ILE A 117 15.66 -1.77 -4.01
CA ILE A 117 14.46 -1.64 -3.20
C ILE A 117 14.75 -1.97 -1.73
N ALA A 118 15.50 -3.04 -1.46
CA ALA A 118 15.90 -3.39 -0.10
C ALA A 118 16.71 -2.26 0.58
N LEU A 119 17.64 -1.66 -0.16
CA LEU A 119 18.43 -0.53 0.34
C LEU A 119 17.56 0.70 0.58
N LEU A 120 16.63 1.02 -0.34
CA LEU A 120 15.70 2.13 -0.22
C LEU A 120 14.81 1.99 1.02
N VAL A 121 14.27 0.80 1.25
CA VAL A 121 13.45 0.50 2.43
C VAL A 121 14.27 0.69 3.71
N LEU A 122 15.51 0.21 3.75
CA LEU A 122 16.40 0.38 4.91
C LEU A 122 16.69 1.86 5.16
N ILE A 123 17.06 2.61 4.14
CA ILE A 123 17.33 4.05 4.24
C ILE A 123 16.11 4.80 4.77
N THR A 124 14.93 4.53 4.21
CA THR A 124 13.67 5.19 4.62
C THR A 124 13.29 4.83 6.06
N ALA A 125 13.51 3.58 6.48
CA ALA A 125 13.28 3.15 7.86
C ALA A 125 14.22 3.85 8.85
N VAL A 126 15.50 3.90 8.56
CA VAL A 126 16.50 4.61 9.41
C VAL A 126 16.18 6.10 9.46
N LEU A 127 15.85 6.70 8.32
CA LEU A 127 15.47 8.11 8.24
C LEU A 127 14.23 8.40 9.10
N ASN A 128 13.23 7.53 9.05
CA ASN A 128 12.03 7.66 9.89
C ASN A 128 12.37 7.60 11.38
N ILE A 129 13.21 6.66 11.81
CA ILE A 129 13.65 6.53 13.21
C ILE A 129 14.35 7.81 13.68
N VAL A 130 15.26 8.36 12.87
CA VAL A 130 15.96 9.59 13.20
C VAL A 130 15.01 10.79 13.26
N LEU A 131 14.17 10.95 12.23
CA LEU A 131 13.22 12.06 12.17
C LEU A 131 12.15 12.00 13.26
N SER A 132 11.78 10.81 13.71
CA SER A 132 10.76 10.63 14.76
C SER A 132 11.18 11.30 16.09
N GLN A 133 12.48 11.43 16.35
CA GLN A 133 12.99 12.10 17.56
C GLN A 133 12.80 13.63 17.52
N PHE A 134 12.72 14.21 16.32
CA PHE A 134 12.63 15.66 16.14
C PHE A 134 11.23 16.13 15.69
N LEU A 135 10.58 15.37 14.82
CA LEU A 135 9.31 15.76 14.18
C LEU A 135 8.07 15.02 14.73
N GLY A 136 8.24 14.05 15.62
CA GLY A 136 7.12 13.27 16.15
C GLY A 136 6.29 12.63 15.02
N ASN A 137 4.97 12.85 15.02
CA ASN A 137 4.06 12.26 14.03
C ASN A 137 4.30 12.69 12.56
N TRP A 138 5.00 13.79 12.33
CA TRP A 138 5.35 14.28 10.99
C TRP A 138 6.53 13.52 10.36
N SER A 139 7.28 12.77 11.18
CA SER A 139 8.43 12.01 10.71
C SER A 139 8.08 11.02 9.61
N LEU A 140 6.92 10.38 9.69
CA LEU A 140 6.45 9.40 8.73
C LEU A 140 6.21 10.03 7.35
N ILE A 141 5.58 11.20 7.32
CA ILE A 141 5.31 11.93 6.07
C ILE A 141 6.63 12.38 5.43
N VAL A 142 7.50 13.01 6.23
CA VAL A 142 8.78 13.53 5.72
C VAL A 142 9.69 12.39 5.26
N SER A 143 9.80 11.30 6.01
CA SER A 143 10.64 10.17 5.64
C SER A 143 10.13 9.47 4.37
N THR A 144 8.81 9.38 4.18
CA THR A 144 8.22 8.79 2.97
C THR A 144 8.49 9.66 1.75
N LEU A 145 8.29 10.98 1.85
CA LEU A 145 8.55 11.90 0.73
C LEU A 145 10.04 11.94 0.36
N VAL A 146 10.93 12.01 1.36
CA VAL A 146 12.38 11.97 1.13
C VAL A 146 12.81 10.61 0.57
N GLY A 147 12.26 9.51 1.12
CA GLY A 147 12.51 8.17 0.62
C GLY A 147 12.06 8.00 -0.83
N ALA A 148 10.88 8.49 -1.20
CA ALA A 148 10.40 8.48 -2.58
C ALA A 148 11.34 9.30 -3.50
N GLY A 149 11.78 10.48 -3.08
CA GLY A 149 12.75 11.29 -3.83
C GLY A 149 14.09 10.58 -4.02
N ILE A 150 14.60 9.89 -2.99
CA ILE A 150 15.81 9.08 -3.09
C ILE A 150 15.58 7.88 -4.02
N GLY A 151 14.40 7.25 -3.96
CA GLY A 151 14.03 6.13 -4.80
C GLY A 151 14.11 6.46 -6.29
N MET A 152 13.69 7.65 -6.69
CA MET A 152 13.78 8.11 -8.09
C MET A 152 15.21 8.17 -8.65
N TYR A 153 16.22 8.24 -7.77
CA TYR A 153 17.64 8.27 -8.18
C TYR A 153 18.34 6.91 -8.03
N ILE A 154 17.83 6.03 -7.16
CA ILE A 154 18.48 4.76 -6.84
C ILE A 154 17.88 3.61 -7.66
N VAL A 155 16.58 3.66 -7.94
CA VAL A 155 15.90 2.62 -8.71
C VAL A 155 16.00 2.99 -10.18
N ASP A 156 16.81 2.24 -10.93
CA ASP A 156 16.97 2.43 -12.38
C ASP A 156 15.66 2.07 -13.11
N ASP A 157 15.35 2.86 -14.16
CA ASP A 157 14.18 2.66 -15.03
C ASP A 157 14.20 1.28 -15.73
N GLU A 158 15.36 0.65 -15.84
CA GLU A 158 15.53 -0.68 -16.42
C GLU A 158 14.77 -1.78 -15.64
N TYR A 159 14.54 -1.55 -14.33
CA TYR A 159 13.78 -2.49 -13.49
C TYR A 159 12.26 -2.35 -13.68
N LEU A 160 11.80 -1.17 -14.08
CA LEU A 160 10.38 -0.91 -14.38
C LEU A 160 9.98 -1.44 -15.78
N LEU A 161 10.96 -1.70 -16.65
CA LEU A 161 10.77 -2.14 -18.03
C LEU A 161 11.09 -3.64 -18.23
N SER A 162 11.70 -4.31 -17.24
CA SER A 162 12.08 -5.73 -17.33
C SER A 162 10.93 -6.71 -17.05
N GLY A 163 9.70 -6.22 -16.89
CA GLY A 163 8.49 -7.03 -16.80
C GLY A 163 7.90 -7.45 -18.15
N ASP A 164 8.57 -7.09 -19.25
CA ASP A 164 8.07 -7.34 -20.63
C ASP A 164 8.82 -8.48 -21.38
N ASP A 165 9.53 -9.40 -20.68
CA ASP A 165 10.13 -10.60 -21.30
C ASP A 165 9.49 -11.91 -20.80
#